data_bde934014e77fba8d48769ede4d48557
#
_entry.id   bde934014e77fba8d48769ede4d48557
#
_cell.length_a   1.000
_cell.length_b   1.000
_cell.length_c   1.000
_cell.angle_alpha   90.00
_cell.angle_beta   90.00
_cell.angle_gamma   90.00
#
_symmetry.space_group_name_H-M   'P 1'
#
loop_
_entity.id
_entity.type
_entity.pdbx_description
1 polymer ?
#
loop_
_entity_poly.entity_id
_entity_poly.type
_entity_poly.pdbx_seq_one_letter_code
_entity_poly.pdbx_strand_id
1 'polypeptide(L)'
;HGLRRVLQAAARALLYVVKKLEASGQLETFTLKTCTDLGKTRIQINDSVRKMEEGDGRSRALVMRMNDVKSMFTALPRDEILKAVDSLFELAQQQKWGRKGQHRLIIVPKAQRERKTLTRITSSMAVPDRDIHYAFTFQQIKEVLIWDMDNVFFMVGNVILQQNNG
;
A
#
# COMPACT_ATOMS: atom_id res chain seq x y z
N HIS A 1 -18.17 13.20 8.60
CA HIS A 1 -17.85 12.87 7.19
C HIS A 1 -16.46 13.34 6.73
N GLY A 2 -15.87 14.41 7.31
CA GLY A 2 -14.56 14.94 6.91
C GLY A 2 -13.39 13.99 7.18
N LEU A 3 -13.31 13.44 8.39
CA LEU A 3 -12.22 12.57 8.82
C LEU A 3 -12.08 11.32 7.93
N ARG A 4 -13.18 10.60 7.66
CA ARG A 4 -13.16 9.44 6.77
C ARG A 4 -12.57 9.76 5.39
N ARG A 5 -12.81 10.95 4.86
CA ARG A 5 -12.24 11.38 3.57
C ARG A 5 -10.73 11.59 3.66
N VAL A 6 -10.24 12.12 4.79
CA VAL A 6 -8.80 12.30 5.02
C VAL A 6 -8.10 10.94 5.12
N LEU A 7 -8.66 10.00 5.91
CA LEU A 7 -8.14 8.63 6.05
C LEU A 7 -8.06 7.93 4.68
N GLN A 8 -9.14 7.99 3.90
CA GLN A 8 -9.17 7.42 2.55
C GLN A 8 -8.16 8.09 1.60
N ALA A 9 -7.91 9.39 1.75
CA ALA A 9 -6.93 10.09 0.94
C ALA A 9 -5.50 9.71 1.35
N ALA A 10 -5.20 9.58 2.65
CA ALA A 10 -3.92 9.11 3.14
C ALA A 10 -3.62 7.66 2.69
N ALA A 11 -4.62 6.77 2.76
CA ALA A 11 -4.49 5.40 2.25
C ALA A 11 -4.19 5.37 0.74
N ARG A 12 -4.83 6.24 -0.06
CA ARG A 12 -4.53 6.38 -1.50
C ARG A 12 -3.12 6.92 -1.74
N ALA A 13 -2.67 7.85 -0.91
CA ALA A 13 -1.32 8.39 -0.98
C ALA A 13 -0.28 7.29 -0.71
N LEU A 14 -0.47 6.49 0.35
CA LEU A 14 0.40 5.37 0.69
C LEU A 14 0.44 4.32 -0.42
N LEU A 15 -0.73 3.91 -0.92
CA LEU A 15 -0.84 2.96 -2.02
C LEU A 15 -0.15 3.46 -3.30
N TYR A 16 -0.18 4.76 -3.55
CA TYR A 16 0.52 5.37 -4.68
C TYR A 16 2.04 5.23 -4.54
N VAL A 17 2.60 5.44 -3.33
CA VAL A 17 4.02 5.24 -3.05
C VAL A 17 4.43 3.79 -3.30
N VAL A 18 3.66 2.83 -2.76
CA VAL A 18 3.90 1.40 -2.99
C VAL A 18 3.93 1.07 -4.49
N LYS A 19 2.88 1.44 -5.23
CA LYS A 19 2.80 1.18 -6.67
C LYS A 19 3.94 1.81 -7.47
N LYS A 20 4.40 2.98 -7.06
CA LYS A 20 5.49 3.66 -7.73
C LYS A 20 6.84 3.00 -7.45
N LEU A 21 7.06 2.49 -6.24
CA LEU A 21 8.24 1.70 -5.88
C LEU A 21 8.24 0.35 -6.61
N GLU A 22 7.09 -0.33 -6.70
CA GLU A 22 6.92 -1.53 -7.51
C GLU A 22 7.30 -1.28 -8.97
N ALA A 23 6.75 -0.22 -9.56
CA ALA A 23 7.02 0.14 -10.96
C ALA A 23 8.48 0.50 -11.25
N SER A 24 9.23 0.95 -10.23
CA SER A 24 10.67 1.23 -10.34
C SER A 24 11.56 0.03 -10.01
N GLY A 25 10.98 -1.14 -9.69
CA GLY A 25 11.73 -2.36 -9.31
C GLY A 25 12.41 -2.27 -7.94
N GLN A 26 12.06 -1.29 -7.11
CA GLN A 26 12.63 -1.10 -5.78
C GLN A 26 11.86 -1.84 -4.68
N LEU A 27 10.67 -2.29 -5.00
CA LEU A 27 9.81 -3.05 -4.09
C LEU A 27 9.19 -4.22 -4.86
N GLU A 28 9.42 -5.41 -4.37
CA GLU A 28 8.69 -6.59 -4.82
C GLU A 28 7.55 -6.88 -3.85
N THR A 29 6.33 -6.99 -4.37
CA THR A 29 5.18 -7.39 -3.57
C THR A 29 4.59 -8.69 -4.11
N PHE A 30 4.25 -9.59 -3.19
CA PHE A 30 3.59 -10.86 -3.52
C PHE A 30 2.05 -10.75 -3.50
N THR A 31 1.53 -9.52 -3.49
CA THR A 31 0.09 -9.29 -3.39
C THR A 31 -0.57 -9.50 -4.75
N LEU A 32 -1.47 -10.45 -4.82
CA LEU A 32 -2.37 -10.63 -5.97
C LEU A 32 -3.49 -9.59 -5.89
N LYS A 33 -3.54 -8.68 -6.86
CA LYS A 33 -4.48 -7.54 -6.87
C LYS A 33 -5.85 -7.93 -7.41
N THR A 34 -5.90 -8.96 -8.27
CA THR A 34 -7.13 -9.44 -8.93
C THR A 34 -7.10 -10.93 -9.19
N CYS A 35 -8.27 -11.55 -9.39
CA CYS A 35 -8.35 -12.93 -9.85
C CYS A 35 -7.66 -13.16 -11.21
N THR A 36 -7.57 -12.13 -12.03
CA THR A 36 -6.84 -12.17 -13.31
C THR A 36 -5.33 -12.33 -13.08
N ASP A 37 -4.79 -11.70 -12.04
CA ASP A 37 -3.38 -11.84 -11.69
C ASP A 37 -3.06 -13.26 -11.23
N LEU A 38 -3.99 -13.91 -10.50
CA LEU A 38 -3.86 -15.32 -10.15
C LEU A 38 -3.76 -16.21 -11.39
N GLY A 39 -4.58 -15.93 -12.43
CA GLY A 39 -4.51 -16.63 -13.70
C GLY A 39 -3.15 -16.48 -14.39
N LYS A 40 -2.60 -15.28 -14.42
CA LYS A 40 -1.26 -15.00 -14.98
C LYS A 40 -0.17 -15.73 -14.20
N THR A 41 -0.21 -15.67 -12.88
CA THR A 41 0.75 -16.34 -12.00
C THR A 41 0.72 -17.86 -12.22
N ARG A 42 -0.48 -18.45 -12.37
CA ARG A 42 -0.63 -19.88 -12.67
C ARG A 42 0.06 -20.24 -13.99
N ILE A 43 -0.12 -19.44 -15.04
CA ILE A 43 0.54 -19.67 -16.33
C ILE A 43 2.05 -19.62 -16.16
N GLN A 44 2.59 -18.60 -15.50
CA GLN A 44 4.03 -18.46 -15.24
C GLN A 44 4.60 -19.66 -14.46
N ILE A 45 3.89 -20.14 -13.44
CA ILE A 45 4.29 -21.32 -12.66
C ILE A 45 4.33 -22.56 -13.56
N ASN A 46 3.27 -22.80 -14.34
CA ASN A 46 3.21 -23.95 -15.25
C ASN A 46 4.33 -23.92 -16.31
N ASP A 47 4.62 -22.75 -16.89
CA ASP A 47 5.71 -22.58 -17.84
C ASP A 47 7.08 -22.82 -17.19
N SER A 48 7.27 -22.39 -15.95
CA SER A 48 8.51 -22.63 -15.21
C SER A 48 8.71 -24.11 -14.90
N VAL A 49 7.64 -24.82 -14.49
CA VAL A 49 7.69 -26.26 -14.24
C VAL A 49 8.01 -27.02 -15.51
N ARG A 50 7.34 -26.69 -16.62
CA ARG A 50 7.58 -27.33 -17.92
C ARG A 50 9.03 -27.15 -18.38
N LYS A 51 9.60 -25.96 -18.25
CA LYS A 51 11.02 -25.71 -18.56
C LYS A 51 11.97 -26.54 -17.69
N MET A 52 11.65 -26.74 -16.42
CA MET A 52 12.44 -27.57 -15.52
C MET A 52 12.34 -29.06 -15.89
N GLU A 53 11.15 -29.54 -16.29
CA GLU A 53 10.94 -30.93 -16.75
C GLU A 53 11.66 -31.22 -18.07
N GLU A 54 11.60 -30.26 -19.01
CA GLU A 54 12.33 -30.36 -20.28
C GLU A 54 13.86 -30.36 -20.09
N GLY A 55 14.37 -29.68 -19.04
CA GLY A 55 15.80 -29.60 -18.77
C GLY A 55 16.40 -30.82 -18.08
N ASP A 56 15.68 -31.52 -17.22
CA ASP A 56 16.20 -32.66 -16.44
C ASP A 56 15.45 -34.00 -16.72
N GLY A 57 14.42 -33.95 -17.54
CA GLY A 57 13.63 -35.13 -17.95
C GLY A 57 12.82 -35.77 -16.82
N ARG A 58 12.66 -35.07 -15.68
CA ARG A 58 11.92 -35.58 -14.52
C ARG A 58 10.58 -34.88 -14.37
N SER A 59 9.51 -35.68 -14.27
CA SER A 59 8.20 -35.13 -13.93
C SER A 59 8.17 -34.63 -12.48
N ARG A 60 7.65 -33.42 -12.27
CA ARG A 60 7.59 -32.77 -10.95
C ARG A 60 6.16 -32.58 -10.50
N ALA A 61 5.85 -33.07 -9.30
CA ALA A 61 4.59 -32.77 -8.65
C ALA A 61 4.63 -31.40 -7.98
N LEU A 62 3.67 -30.54 -8.34
CA LEU A 62 3.46 -29.26 -7.64
C LEU A 62 2.64 -29.49 -6.38
N VAL A 63 3.15 -29.07 -5.25
CA VAL A 63 2.41 -29.06 -3.97
C VAL A 63 1.96 -27.63 -3.71
N MET A 64 0.65 -27.38 -3.79
CA MET A 64 0.05 -26.11 -3.39
C MET A 64 -0.31 -26.17 -1.91
N ARG A 65 0.17 -25.20 -1.14
CA ARG A 65 -0.23 -25.00 0.25
C ARG A 65 -0.98 -23.70 0.37
N MET A 66 -2.19 -23.73 0.92
CA MET A 66 -2.93 -22.55 1.32
C MET A 66 -2.75 -22.36 2.83
N ASN A 67 -2.23 -21.20 3.20
CA ASN A 67 -2.12 -20.80 4.60
C ASN A 67 -2.98 -19.55 4.79
N ASP A 68 -3.88 -19.60 5.76
CA ASP A 68 -4.61 -18.42 6.21
C ASP A 68 -3.93 -17.85 7.45
N VAL A 69 -3.81 -16.52 7.48
CA VAL A 69 -3.25 -15.83 8.65
C VAL A 69 -4.35 -15.65 9.68
N LYS A 70 -4.42 -16.57 10.64
CA LYS A 70 -5.39 -16.52 11.73
C LYS A 70 -5.25 -15.19 12.48
N SER A 71 -6.38 -14.51 12.65
CA SER A 71 -6.45 -13.25 13.41
C SER A 71 -5.53 -12.13 12.86
N MET A 72 -5.31 -12.09 11.55
CA MET A 72 -4.38 -11.15 10.91
C MET A 72 -4.54 -9.69 11.41
N PHE A 73 -5.77 -9.19 11.48
CA PHE A 73 -6.04 -7.79 11.88
C PHE A 73 -5.77 -7.50 13.36
N THR A 74 -5.84 -8.52 14.23
CA THR A 74 -5.61 -8.39 15.68
C THR A 74 -4.22 -8.81 16.11
N ALA A 75 -3.51 -9.57 15.29
CA ALA A 75 -2.19 -10.13 15.61
C ALA A 75 -1.02 -9.35 15.00
N LEU A 76 -1.28 -8.38 14.11
CA LEU A 76 -0.21 -7.56 13.54
C LEU A 76 0.28 -6.53 14.57
N PRO A 77 1.55 -6.62 15.03
CA PRO A 77 2.09 -5.64 15.96
C PRO A 77 2.15 -4.26 15.31
N ARG A 78 1.63 -3.24 16.01
CA ARG A 78 1.59 -1.86 15.51
C ARG A 78 2.98 -1.34 15.18
N ASP A 79 3.96 -1.64 16.02
CA ASP A 79 5.35 -1.20 15.80
C ASP A 79 5.94 -1.76 14.52
N GLU A 80 5.61 -3.00 14.16
CA GLU A 80 6.09 -3.60 12.92
C GLU A 80 5.44 -2.96 11.69
N ILE A 81 4.14 -2.59 11.79
CA ILE A 81 3.47 -1.83 10.73
C ILE A 81 4.16 -0.48 10.54
N LEU A 82 4.45 0.24 11.63
CA LEU A 82 5.09 1.55 11.57
C LEU A 82 6.53 1.45 11.03
N LYS A 83 7.31 0.44 11.45
CA LYS A 83 8.63 0.16 10.89
C LYS A 83 8.57 -0.12 9.38
N ALA A 84 7.60 -0.91 8.94
CA ALA A 84 7.40 -1.18 7.51
C ALA A 84 7.08 0.10 6.72
N VAL A 85 6.25 0.98 7.28
CA VAL A 85 5.93 2.29 6.67
C VAL A 85 7.15 3.20 6.63
N ASP A 86 7.96 3.23 7.70
CA ASP A 86 9.22 4.00 7.73
C ASP A 86 10.19 3.50 6.66
N SER A 87 10.41 2.20 6.56
CA SER A 87 11.26 1.61 5.52
C SER A 87 10.75 1.92 4.11
N LEU A 88 9.42 1.89 3.90
CA LEU A 88 8.81 2.27 2.63
C LEU A 88 9.10 3.73 2.28
N PHE A 89 8.99 4.64 3.25
CA PHE A 89 9.27 6.05 3.04
C PHE A 89 10.76 6.35 2.84
N GLU A 90 11.65 5.63 3.51
CA GLU A 90 13.10 5.70 3.27
C GLU A 90 13.43 5.30 1.84
N LEU A 91 12.91 4.16 1.36
CA LEU A 91 13.05 3.74 -0.03
C LEU A 91 12.53 4.81 -1.00
N ALA A 92 11.36 5.38 -0.71
CA ALA A 92 10.78 6.44 -1.53
C ALA A 92 11.62 7.73 -1.52
N GLN A 93 12.29 8.05 -0.42
CA GLN A 93 13.18 9.21 -0.33
C GLN A 93 14.49 9.00 -1.11
N GLN A 94 15.02 7.79 -1.13
CA GLN A 94 16.19 7.43 -1.92
C GLN A 94 15.95 7.58 -3.43
N GLN A 95 14.71 7.33 -3.86
CA GLN A 95 14.30 7.54 -5.24
C GLN A 95 14.21 9.04 -5.52
N LYS A 96 15.06 9.62 -6.28
CA LYS A 96 15.11 11.05 -6.63
C LYS A 96 13.82 11.58 -7.32
N TRP A 97 12.67 11.25 -6.78
CA TRP A 97 11.37 11.71 -7.28
C TRP A 97 11.17 13.19 -6.94
N GLY A 98 11.58 14.06 -7.83
CA GLY A 98 11.59 15.50 -7.65
C GLY A 98 13.01 16.07 -7.53
N ARG A 99 13.12 17.41 -7.45
CA ARG A 99 14.40 18.09 -7.32
C ARG A 99 15.02 17.87 -5.94
N LYS A 100 16.37 17.76 -5.88
CA LYS A 100 17.12 17.66 -4.63
C LYS A 100 16.74 18.75 -3.63
N GLY A 101 16.50 18.38 -2.37
CA GLY A 101 16.35 19.33 -1.25
C GLY A 101 14.94 19.91 -1.05
N GLN A 102 13.93 19.50 -1.80
CA GLN A 102 12.57 20.00 -1.65
C GLN A 102 11.67 18.99 -0.92
N HIS A 103 10.80 19.51 -0.03
CA HIS A 103 9.76 18.70 0.60
C HIS A 103 8.86 18.06 -0.47
N ARG A 104 8.73 16.75 -0.40
CA ARG A 104 7.87 16.01 -1.34
C ARG A 104 6.45 16.01 -0.80
N LEU A 105 5.53 16.43 -1.63
CA LEU A 105 4.10 16.35 -1.34
C LEU A 105 3.46 15.30 -2.24
N ILE A 106 2.62 14.48 -1.65
CA ILE A 106 1.73 13.58 -2.39
C ILE A 106 0.38 14.25 -2.48
N ILE A 107 -0.02 14.55 -3.70
CA ILE A 107 -1.27 15.23 -4.01
C ILE A 107 -2.31 14.18 -4.38
N VAL A 108 -3.42 14.19 -3.66
CA VAL A 108 -4.53 13.26 -3.85
C VAL A 108 -5.80 14.04 -4.17
N PRO A 109 -6.47 13.81 -5.29
CA PRO A 109 -7.72 14.49 -5.62
C PRO A 109 -8.83 14.12 -4.63
N LYS A 110 -9.66 15.10 -4.23
CA LYS A 110 -10.80 14.91 -3.33
C LYS A 110 -11.95 14.16 -4.01
N ALA A 111 -12.20 14.45 -5.27
CA ALA A 111 -13.25 13.80 -6.06
C ALA A 111 -12.67 12.66 -6.91
N GLN A 112 -13.31 11.48 -6.83
CA GLN A 112 -12.93 10.33 -7.69
C GLN A 112 -13.44 10.48 -9.14
N ARG A 113 -14.35 11.42 -9.40
CA ARG A 113 -15.06 11.54 -10.68
C ARG A 113 -14.21 12.14 -11.81
N GLU A 114 -13.17 12.85 -11.48
CA GLU A 114 -12.30 13.43 -12.50
C GLU A 114 -11.16 12.44 -12.79
N ARG A 115 -11.35 11.59 -13.78
CA ARG A 115 -10.33 10.66 -14.31
C ARG A 115 -9.04 11.33 -14.75
N LYS A 116 -8.99 12.66 -14.78
CA LYS A 116 -7.84 13.46 -15.23
C LYS A 116 -6.88 13.86 -14.10
N THR A 117 -7.30 13.83 -12.83
CA THR A 117 -6.46 14.21 -11.70
C THR A 117 -5.98 12.96 -10.97
N LEU A 118 -4.84 12.45 -11.41
CA LEU A 118 -4.18 11.31 -10.77
C LEU A 118 -3.44 11.74 -9.51
N THR A 119 -3.38 10.86 -8.52
CA THR A 119 -2.47 11.00 -7.39
C THR A 119 -1.04 11.13 -7.93
N ARG A 120 -0.30 12.13 -7.45
CA ARG A 120 1.06 12.43 -7.94
C ARG A 120 1.97 12.92 -6.83
N ILE A 121 3.27 12.72 -7.00
CA ILE A 121 4.30 13.34 -6.17
C ILE A 121 4.73 14.64 -6.85
N THR A 122 4.83 15.71 -6.06
CA THR A 122 5.38 16.99 -6.51
C THR A 122 6.48 17.44 -5.57
N SER A 123 7.48 18.11 -6.13
CA SER A 123 8.51 18.83 -5.40
C SER A 123 8.19 20.32 -5.26
N SER A 124 7.11 20.77 -5.86
CA SER A 124 6.71 22.18 -5.81
C SER A 124 6.13 22.51 -4.44
N MET A 125 6.61 23.60 -3.83
CA MET A 125 5.98 24.20 -2.66
C MET A 125 4.65 24.91 -3.00
N ALA A 126 4.32 25.03 -4.28
CA ALA A 126 3.00 25.50 -4.68
C ALA A 126 1.96 24.50 -4.17
N VAL A 127 1.29 24.89 -3.10
CA VAL A 127 0.20 24.11 -2.52
C VAL A 127 -0.88 24.02 -3.60
N PRO A 128 -1.23 22.82 -4.06
CA PRO A 128 -2.32 22.67 -5.00
C PRO A 128 -3.60 23.21 -4.37
N ASP A 129 -4.53 23.62 -5.21
CA ASP A 129 -5.83 24.10 -4.78
C ASP A 129 -6.41 23.15 -3.71
N ARG A 130 -6.54 23.71 -2.48
CA ARG A 130 -7.00 22.96 -1.30
C ARG A 130 -8.47 22.56 -1.40
N ASP A 131 -9.23 23.18 -2.30
CA ASP A 131 -10.65 22.86 -2.46
C ASP A 131 -10.84 21.53 -3.20
N ILE A 132 -9.92 21.20 -4.10
CA ILE A 132 -10.01 20.00 -4.94
C ILE A 132 -8.98 18.92 -4.62
N HIS A 133 -7.95 19.21 -3.80
CA HIS A 133 -6.89 18.25 -3.48
C HIS A 133 -6.60 18.17 -1.99
N TYR A 134 -6.14 17.00 -1.55
CA TYR A 134 -5.34 16.82 -0.34
C TYR A 134 -3.86 16.80 -0.72
N ALA A 135 -3.02 17.38 0.11
CA ALA A 135 -1.57 17.32 -0.03
C ALA A 135 -0.98 16.77 1.27
N PHE A 136 -0.18 15.71 1.17
CA PHE A 136 0.44 15.06 2.32
C PHE A 136 1.94 15.01 2.17
N THR A 137 2.66 15.31 3.25
CA THR A 137 4.04 14.83 3.43
C THR A 137 4.03 13.37 3.87
N PHE A 138 5.17 12.67 3.78
CA PHE A 138 5.30 11.32 4.32
C PHE A 138 5.00 11.27 5.82
N GLN A 139 5.47 12.28 6.54
CA GLN A 139 5.22 12.40 7.97
C GLN A 139 3.72 12.53 8.30
N GLN A 140 2.99 13.36 7.55
CA GLN A 140 1.54 13.50 7.75
C GLN A 140 0.78 12.21 7.43
N ILE A 141 1.22 11.43 6.44
CA ILE A 141 0.61 10.12 6.17
C ILE A 141 0.83 9.18 7.36
N LYS A 142 2.04 9.17 7.93
CA LYS A 142 2.35 8.37 9.12
C LYS A 142 1.51 8.78 10.33
N GLU A 143 1.38 10.07 10.59
CA GLU A 143 0.55 10.60 11.67
C GLU A 143 -0.93 10.21 11.53
N VAL A 144 -1.47 10.28 10.31
CA VAL A 144 -2.83 9.83 10.00
C VAL A 144 -2.98 8.33 10.25
N LEU A 145 -1.98 7.53 9.88
CA LEU A 145 -1.97 6.07 10.11
C LEU A 145 -1.93 5.73 11.60
N ILE A 146 -1.07 6.40 12.38
CA ILE A 146 -0.99 6.25 13.83
C ILE A 146 -2.35 6.58 14.44
N TRP A 147 -2.91 7.73 14.07
CA TRP A 147 -4.22 8.14 14.56
C TRP A 147 -5.31 7.12 14.23
N ASP A 148 -5.33 6.57 13.02
CA ASP A 148 -6.30 5.54 12.59
C ASP A 148 -6.16 4.28 13.44
N MET A 149 -4.93 3.81 13.65
CA MET A 149 -4.66 2.64 14.50
C MET A 149 -5.02 2.86 15.97
N ASP A 150 -4.89 4.10 16.49
CA ASP A 150 -5.25 4.45 17.87
C ASP A 150 -6.76 4.57 18.06
N ASN A 151 -7.50 4.79 16.99
CA ASN A 151 -8.93 5.08 17.04
C ASN A 151 -9.78 4.03 16.28
N VAL A 152 -9.33 2.79 16.25
CA VAL A 152 -10.12 1.69 15.68
C VAL A 152 -11.22 1.30 16.66
N PHE A 153 -12.46 1.61 16.30
CA PHE A 153 -13.65 1.22 17.03
C PHE A 153 -14.48 0.22 16.23
N PHE A 154 -15.02 -0.77 16.90
CA PHE A 154 -15.97 -1.72 16.31
C PHE A 154 -17.19 -1.88 17.22
N MET A 155 -18.31 -2.25 16.64
CA MET A 155 -19.55 -2.50 17.36
C MET A 155 -19.83 -3.98 17.50
N VAL A 156 -20.13 -4.40 18.72
CA VAL A 156 -20.67 -5.74 18.99
C VAL A 156 -22.05 -5.56 19.65
N GLY A 157 -23.08 -5.85 18.91
CA GLY A 157 -24.44 -5.51 19.33
C GLY A 157 -24.60 -3.99 19.47
N ASN A 158 -24.94 -3.52 20.67
CA ASN A 158 -25.11 -2.10 21.01
C ASN A 158 -23.89 -1.50 21.77
N VAL A 159 -22.80 -2.24 21.87
CA VAL A 159 -21.60 -1.81 22.60
C VAL A 159 -20.53 -1.41 21.62
N ILE A 160 -19.96 -0.21 21.79
CA ILE A 160 -18.80 0.28 21.05
C ILE A 160 -17.55 -0.14 21.82
N LEU A 161 -16.69 -0.88 21.18
CA LEU A 161 -15.41 -1.33 21.71
C LEU A 161 -14.27 -0.66 20.94
N GLN A 162 -13.24 -0.26 21.65
CA GLN A 162 -11.98 0.19 21.05
C GLN A 162 -11.03 -1.01 20.96
N GLN A 163 -10.41 -1.17 19.82
CA GLN A 163 -9.39 -2.20 19.67
C GLN A 163 -8.11 -1.73 20.36
N ASN A 164 -7.84 -2.30 21.52
CA ASN A 164 -6.56 -2.15 22.19
C ASN A 164 -5.63 -3.25 21.66
N ASN A 165 -4.81 -2.89 20.67
CA ASN A 165 -3.72 -3.76 20.25
C ASN A 165 -2.61 -3.59 21.31
N GLY A 166 -2.47 -4.59 22.16
CA GLY A 166 -1.36 -4.70 23.09
C GLY A 166 -0.03 -4.87 22.37
#